data_c026bd5fe341e639c4cbd26885b980e7
#
_entry.id   c026bd5fe341e639c4cbd26885b980e7
#
_cell.length_a   1.000
_cell.length_b   1.000
_cell.length_c   1.000
_cell.angle_alpha   90.00
_cell.angle_beta   90.00
_cell.angle_gamma   90.00
#
_symmetry.space_group_name_H-M   'P 1'
#
loop_
_entity.id
_entity.type
_entity.pdbx_description
1 polymer ?
#
loop_
_entity_poly.entity_id
_entity_poly.type
_entity_poly.pdbx_seq_one_letter_code
_entity_poly.pdbx_strand_id
1 'polypeptide(L)'
;MSSSPIFIGIAGASASGKSLLAQTIHHELQYELGDNAISIIKEDSYYKSRDDLSFEEREQINYDHPNAFDHDLLIHHLDQLHTHNSVDVPVYDYKIHNRSQKTTTHIPTQVIIVEGILLLNDKNIRKRMDAKVFMDTDLDICLLRRLKRDIEERGRTVDSVIEQYKRTVRPMFMEFVQPSKQYADIIVPRGGKNRVVIEMLKARIKQMLE
;
A
#
# COMPACT_ATOMS: atom_id res chain seq x y z
N MET A 1 -16.03 18.51 18.39
CA MET A 1 -15.25 18.66 17.15
C MET A 1 -14.79 17.26 16.79
N SER A 2 -14.98 16.81 15.55
CA SER A 2 -14.45 15.50 15.12
C SER A 2 -12.93 15.54 15.23
N SER A 3 -12.33 14.56 15.90
CA SER A 3 -10.86 14.41 15.94
C SER A 3 -10.33 14.18 14.53
N SER A 4 -9.15 14.67 14.21
CA SER A 4 -8.51 14.41 12.92
C SER A 4 -8.36 12.90 12.68
N PRO A 5 -8.47 12.42 11.43
CA PRO A 5 -8.23 11.01 11.09
C PRO A 5 -6.86 10.52 11.54
N ILE A 6 -6.81 9.26 11.99
CA ILE A 6 -5.58 8.55 12.33
C ILE A 6 -5.08 7.83 11.09
N PHE A 7 -3.81 8.05 10.71
CA PHE A 7 -3.19 7.42 9.54
C PHE A 7 -2.24 6.29 9.95
N ILE A 8 -2.50 5.09 9.45
CA ILE A 8 -1.66 3.90 9.67
C ILE A 8 -0.98 3.50 8.36
N GLY A 9 0.34 3.64 8.29
CA GLY A 9 1.12 3.21 7.13
C GLY A 9 1.54 1.75 7.23
N ILE A 10 1.24 0.93 6.21
CA ILE A 10 1.68 -0.47 6.12
C ILE A 10 2.57 -0.64 4.89
N ALA A 11 3.86 -0.81 5.10
CA ALA A 11 4.86 -1.00 4.04
C ALA A 11 5.46 -2.41 4.03
N GLY A 12 6.23 -2.73 3.00
CA GLY A 12 6.96 -4.00 2.84
C GLY A 12 6.96 -4.49 1.40
N ALA A 13 7.62 -5.61 1.14
CA ALA A 13 7.76 -6.18 -0.20
C ALA A 13 6.41 -6.45 -0.90
N SER A 14 6.42 -6.45 -2.25
CA SER A 14 5.28 -6.98 -3.01
C SER A 14 5.00 -8.41 -2.57
N ALA A 15 3.71 -8.74 -2.37
CA ALA A 15 3.25 -10.05 -1.88
C ALA A 15 3.69 -10.43 -0.44
N SER A 16 4.19 -9.47 0.37
CA SER A 16 4.51 -9.72 1.80
C SER A 16 3.27 -9.95 2.68
N GLY A 17 2.07 -9.58 2.20
CA GLY A 17 0.82 -9.71 2.93
C GLY A 17 0.29 -8.39 3.51
N LYS A 18 0.80 -7.24 3.06
CA LYS A 18 0.32 -5.89 3.47
C LYS A 18 -1.19 -5.74 3.30
N SER A 19 -1.66 -5.99 2.07
CA SER A 19 -3.08 -5.82 1.72
C SER A 19 -3.97 -6.78 2.53
N LEU A 20 -3.49 -8.00 2.80
CA LEU A 20 -4.22 -8.94 3.66
C LEU A 20 -4.32 -8.44 5.10
N LEU A 21 -3.21 -7.91 5.66
CA LEU A 21 -3.21 -7.33 7.00
C LEU A 21 -4.18 -6.13 7.07
N ALA A 22 -4.06 -5.20 6.11
CA ALA A 22 -4.91 -4.02 6.01
C ALA A 22 -6.40 -4.40 5.93
N GLN A 23 -6.75 -5.33 5.05
CA GLN A 23 -8.13 -5.81 4.88
C GLN A 23 -8.68 -6.51 6.12
N THR A 24 -7.84 -7.32 6.82
CA THR A 24 -8.27 -8.00 8.04
C THR A 24 -8.56 -6.99 9.15
N ILE A 25 -7.66 -6.02 9.37
CA ILE A 25 -7.86 -4.96 10.36
C ILE A 25 -9.10 -4.12 9.99
N HIS A 26 -9.24 -3.75 8.72
CA HIS A 26 -10.41 -3.01 8.23
C HIS A 26 -11.71 -3.74 8.53
N HIS A 27 -11.82 -5.00 8.12
CA HIS A 27 -13.03 -5.79 8.31
C HIS A 27 -13.41 -5.95 9.79
N GLU A 28 -12.42 -6.24 10.64
CA GLU A 28 -12.67 -6.44 12.07
C GLU A 28 -13.00 -5.14 12.81
N LEU A 29 -12.31 -4.03 12.50
CA LEU A 29 -12.62 -2.74 13.10
C LEU A 29 -13.92 -2.14 12.56
N GLN A 30 -14.26 -2.36 11.28
CA GLN A 30 -15.54 -1.95 10.73
C GLN A 30 -16.70 -2.64 11.47
N TYR A 31 -16.57 -3.94 11.76
CA TYR A 31 -17.57 -4.67 12.56
C TYR A 31 -17.70 -4.12 13.99
N GLU A 32 -16.58 -3.68 14.61
CA GLU A 32 -16.57 -3.22 16.00
C GLU A 32 -16.92 -1.73 16.16
N LEU A 33 -16.58 -0.87 15.18
CA LEU A 33 -16.68 0.59 15.27
C LEU A 33 -17.74 1.19 14.32
N GLY A 34 -18.27 0.39 13.38
CA GLY A 34 -19.25 0.82 12.38
C GLY A 34 -18.65 1.05 10.99
N ASP A 35 -19.54 1.10 9.98
CA ASP A 35 -19.17 1.07 8.55
C ASP A 35 -18.27 2.22 8.07
N ASN A 36 -18.38 3.38 8.70
CA ASN A 36 -17.64 4.59 8.31
C ASN A 36 -16.43 4.87 9.23
N ALA A 37 -16.03 3.91 10.08
CA ALA A 37 -14.95 4.14 11.02
C ALA A 37 -13.56 4.04 10.40
N ILE A 38 -13.40 3.21 9.36
CA ILE A 38 -12.09 2.89 8.79
C ILE A 38 -12.14 2.77 7.27
N SER A 39 -11.09 3.22 6.59
CA SER A 39 -10.90 3.05 5.14
C SER A 39 -9.48 2.64 4.78
N ILE A 40 -9.27 2.18 3.54
CA ILE A 40 -7.97 1.77 3.02
C ILE A 40 -7.65 2.55 1.75
N ILE A 41 -6.47 3.16 1.70
CA ILE A 41 -5.89 3.77 0.50
C ILE A 41 -4.67 2.95 0.08
N LYS A 42 -4.62 2.59 -1.20
CA LYS A 42 -3.50 1.84 -1.77
C LYS A 42 -2.54 2.78 -2.50
N GLU A 43 -1.25 2.71 -2.17
CA GLU A 43 -0.21 3.45 -2.89
C GLU A 43 -0.22 3.12 -4.39
N ASP A 44 -0.55 1.87 -4.76
CA ASP A 44 -0.64 1.42 -6.15
C ASP A 44 -1.66 2.21 -6.98
N SER A 45 -2.68 2.82 -6.37
CA SER A 45 -3.60 3.74 -7.03
C SER A 45 -2.91 5.00 -7.57
N TYR A 46 -1.75 5.33 -7.01
CA TYR A 46 -1.00 6.54 -7.31
C TYR A 46 0.18 6.32 -8.29
N TYR A 47 0.25 5.19 -9.00
CA TYR A 47 1.14 5.13 -10.16
C TYR A 47 0.83 6.27 -11.12
N LYS A 48 1.86 6.91 -11.67
CA LYS A 48 1.70 8.03 -12.62
C LYS A 48 0.92 7.58 -13.85
N SER A 49 0.03 8.45 -14.38
CA SER A 49 -0.54 8.26 -15.72
C SER A 49 0.57 8.30 -16.77
N ARG A 50 0.45 7.44 -17.78
CA ARG A 50 1.38 7.30 -18.90
C ARG A 50 0.60 7.27 -20.22
N ASP A 51 -0.29 8.23 -20.38
CA ASP A 51 -1.06 8.40 -21.62
C ASP A 51 -0.18 8.81 -22.81
N ASP A 52 1.02 9.29 -22.51
CA ASP A 52 2.08 9.67 -23.44
C ASP A 52 2.86 8.49 -24.03
N LEU A 53 2.69 7.27 -23.48
CA LEU A 53 3.43 6.07 -23.87
C LEU A 53 2.52 5.01 -24.48
N SER A 54 3.05 4.22 -25.43
CA SER A 54 2.38 3.01 -25.94
C SER A 54 2.27 1.94 -24.86
N PHE A 55 1.45 0.90 -25.10
CA PHE A 55 1.33 -0.21 -24.16
C PHE A 55 2.66 -0.93 -23.95
N GLU A 56 3.40 -1.18 -25.02
CA GLU A 56 4.70 -1.86 -25.02
C GLU A 56 5.74 -1.07 -24.23
N GLU A 57 5.75 0.25 -24.34
CA GLU A 57 6.62 1.12 -23.56
C GLU A 57 6.26 1.10 -22.08
N ARG A 58 4.95 1.10 -21.74
CA ARG A 58 4.48 0.99 -20.36
C ARG A 58 4.89 -0.33 -19.70
N GLU A 59 4.89 -1.44 -20.43
CA GLU A 59 5.38 -2.73 -19.91
C GLU A 59 6.85 -2.72 -19.51
N GLN A 60 7.66 -1.81 -20.08
CA GLN A 60 9.09 -1.67 -19.77
C GLN A 60 9.37 -0.79 -18.55
N ILE A 61 8.37 -0.07 -18.03
CA ILE A 61 8.54 0.82 -16.88
C ILE A 61 8.89 0.00 -15.62
N ASN A 62 9.80 0.52 -14.83
CA ASN A 62 10.10 0.00 -13.51
C ASN A 62 9.09 0.53 -12.49
N TYR A 63 8.01 -0.20 -12.29
CA TYR A 63 6.93 0.16 -11.35
C TYR A 63 7.32 -0.03 -9.87
N ASP A 64 8.47 -0.60 -9.58
CA ASP A 64 8.97 -0.74 -8.20
C ASP A 64 9.91 0.43 -7.80
N HIS A 65 10.21 1.35 -8.75
CA HIS A 65 11.02 2.54 -8.49
C HIS A 65 10.17 3.70 -7.98
N PRO A 66 10.65 4.55 -7.04
CA PRO A 66 9.90 5.70 -6.51
C PRO A 66 9.37 6.65 -7.58
N ASN A 67 10.11 6.85 -8.68
CA ASN A 67 9.68 7.72 -9.79
C ASN A 67 8.43 7.24 -10.54
N ALA A 68 8.00 5.99 -10.34
CA ALA A 68 6.78 5.46 -10.92
C ALA A 68 5.51 6.01 -10.24
N PHE A 69 5.64 6.50 -9.00
CA PHE A 69 4.53 6.98 -8.20
C PHE A 69 4.38 8.50 -8.25
N ASP A 70 3.14 8.93 -8.13
CA ASP A 70 2.71 10.30 -7.92
C ASP A 70 2.48 10.52 -6.41
N HIS A 71 3.59 10.53 -5.67
CA HIS A 71 3.55 10.74 -4.22
C HIS A 71 3.07 12.15 -3.85
N ASP A 72 3.27 13.14 -4.72
CA ASP A 72 2.75 14.49 -4.48
C ASP A 72 1.22 14.49 -4.43
N LEU A 73 0.55 13.77 -5.34
CA LEU A 73 -0.90 13.59 -5.32
C LEU A 73 -1.36 12.79 -4.08
N LEU A 74 -0.64 11.72 -3.72
CA LEU A 74 -0.95 10.96 -2.49
C LEU A 74 -0.87 11.87 -1.26
N ILE A 75 0.21 12.64 -1.13
CA ILE A 75 0.42 13.58 -0.03
C ILE A 75 -0.70 14.61 0.01
N HIS A 76 -1.06 15.20 -1.14
CA HIS A 76 -2.16 16.14 -1.23
C HIS A 76 -3.48 15.52 -0.74
N HIS A 77 -3.80 14.30 -1.16
CA HIS A 77 -5.01 13.60 -0.71
C HIS A 77 -4.99 13.30 0.80
N LEU A 78 -3.84 12.90 1.36
CA LEU A 78 -3.71 12.69 2.81
C LEU A 78 -3.95 14.00 3.59
N ASP A 79 -3.44 15.14 3.10
CA ASP A 79 -3.66 16.44 3.72
C ASP A 79 -5.14 16.88 3.64
N GLN A 80 -5.81 16.65 2.51
CA GLN A 80 -7.25 16.90 2.38
C GLN A 80 -8.08 16.05 3.34
N LEU A 81 -7.80 14.75 3.41
CA LEU A 81 -8.49 13.85 4.35
C LEU A 81 -8.24 14.25 5.80
N HIS A 82 -7.03 14.68 6.15
CA HIS A 82 -6.70 15.17 7.50
C HIS A 82 -7.53 16.40 7.89
N THR A 83 -7.87 17.24 6.93
CA THR A 83 -8.73 18.43 7.09
C THR A 83 -10.21 18.14 6.84
N HIS A 84 -10.62 16.86 6.87
CA HIS A 84 -12.00 16.40 6.70
C HIS A 84 -12.62 16.67 5.32
N ASN A 85 -11.80 16.85 4.27
CA ASN A 85 -12.26 16.92 2.88
C ASN A 85 -12.22 15.54 2.22
N SER A 86 -13.22 15.22 1.40
CA SER A 86 -13.21 14.04 0.55
C SER A 86 -12.22 14.19 -0.60
N VAL A 87 -11.71 13.06 -1.11
CA VAL A 87 -10.77 13.01 -2.24
C VAL A 87 -11.18 11.95 -3.25
N ASP A 88 -10.84 12.19 -4.53
CA ASP A 88 -11.09 11.26 -5.62
C ASP A 88 -9.80 10.49 -5.96
N VAL A 89 -9.64 9.33 -5.32
CA VAL A 89 -8.47 8.46 -5.50
C VAL A 89 -8.48 7.83 -6.89
N PRO A 90 -7.38 7.91 -7.66
CA PRO A 90 -7.28 7.28 -8.97
C PRO A 90 -7.48 5.77 -8.91
N VAL A 91 -8.00 5.19 -10.00
CA VAL A 91 -8.07 3.73 -10.17
C VAL A 91 -7.01 3.32 -11.19
N TYR A 92 -6.04 2.52 -10.74
CA TYR A 92 -5.00 1.96 -11.60
C TYR A 92 -5.43 0.63 -12.20
N ASP A 93 -5.29 0.50 -13.51
CA ASP A 93 -5.58 -0.74 -14.24
C ASP A 93 -4.28 -1.48 -14.57
N TYR A 94 -4.06 -2.61 -13.89
CA TYR A 94 -2.87 -3.45 -14.09
C TYR A 94 -2.83 -4.15 -15.45
N LYS A 95 -3.97 -4.26 -16.18
CA LYS A 95 -3.99 -4.91 -17.50
C LYS A 95 -3.44 -4.02 -18.59
N ILE A 96 -3.64 -2.71 -18.45
CA ILE A 96 -3.19 -1.72 -19.43
C ILE A 96 -1.99 -0.92 -18.94
N HIS A 97 -1.48 -1.23 -17.73
CA HIS A 97 -0.39 -0.52 -17.08
C HIS A 97 -0.56 1.00 -17.04
N ASN A 98 -1.79 1.46 -16.68
CA ASN A 98 -2.10 2.89 -16.63
C ASN A 98 -3.23 3.21 -15.65
N ARG A 99 -3.38 4.50 -15.29
CA ARG A 99 -4.59 4.99 -14.61
C ARG A 99 -5.78 4.91 -15.55
N SER A 100 -6.92 4.47 -15.02
CA SER A 100 -8.20 4.58 -15.72
C SER A 100 -8.74 6.01 -15.61
N GLN A 101 -9.77 6.32 -16.42
CA GLN A 101 -10.51 7.58 -16.28
C GLN A 101 -11.44 7.62 -15.04
N LYS A 102 -11.54 6.50 -14.31
CA LYS A 102 -12.39 6.39 -13.12
C LYS A 102 -11.60 6.77 -11.88
N THR A 103 -12.31 7.34 -10.92
CA THR A 103 -11.83 7.58 -9.56
C THR A 103 -12.76 6.89 -8.55
N THR A 104 -12.28 6.75 -7.33
CA THR A 104 -13.09 6.31 -6.19
C THR A 104 -13.07 7.40 -5.15
N THR A 105 -14.24 7.93 -4.81
CA THR A 105 -14.35 8.96 -3.77
C THR A 105 -14.11 8.32 -2.40
N HIS A 106 -13.12 8.82 -1.68
CA HIS A 106 -12.86 8.50 -0.29
C HIS A 106 -13.29 9.66 0.60
N ILE A 107 -14.20 9.37 1.52
CA ILE A 107 -14.61 10.29 2.57
C ILE A 107 -13.67 10.14 3.78
N PRO A 108 -13.44 11.19 4.56
CA PRO A 108 -12.67 11.09 5.79
C PRO A 108 -13.33 10.12 6.78
N THR A 109 -12.57 9.11 7.20
CA THR A 109 -12.97 8.15 8.24
C THR A 109 -12.10 8.39 9.49
N GLN A 110 -12.48 7.83 10.64
CA GLN A 110 -11.70 7.98 11.87
C GLN A 110 -10.29 7.38 11.75
N VAL A 111 -10.17 6.29 10.99
CA VAL A 111 -8.89 5.62 10.73
C VAL A 111 -8.72 5.42 9.23
N ILE A 112 -7.55 5.76 8.71
CA ILE A 112 -7.18 5.56 7.31
C ILE A 112 -5.92 4.71 7.25
N ILE A 113 -6.04 3.49 6.75
CA ILE A 113 -4.88 2.64 6.47
C ILE A 113 -4.35 3.00 5.08
N VAL A 114 -3.07 3.32 5.01
CA VAL A 114 -2.37 3.50 3.73
C VAL A 114 -1.41 2.33 3.54
N GLU A 115 -1.54 1.56 2.46
CA GLU A 115 -0.67 0.42 2.21
C GLU A 115 0.07 0.53 0.90
N GLY A 116 1.36 0.17 0.91
CA GLY A 116 2.17 0.22 -0.28
C GLY A 116 3.61 -0.25 -0.09
N ILE A 117 4.38 -0.31 -1.18
CA ILE A 117 5.76 -0.81 -1.14
C ILE A 117 6.76 0.29 -0.74
N LEU A 118 6.50 1.55 -1.07
CA LEU A 118 7.43 2.66 -0.92
C LEU A 118 7.01 3.72 0.11
N LEU A 119 5.88 3.55 0.80
CA LEU A 119 5.34 4.51 1.76
C LEU A 119 6.38 4.98 2.79
N LEU A 120 7.15 4.04 3.34
CA LEU A 120 8.17 4.38 4.34
C LEU A 120 9.50 4.87 3.73
N ASN A 121 9.64 4.81 2.41
CA ASN A 121 10.78 5.42 1.72
C ASN A 121 10.64 6.94 1.62
N ASP A 122 9.41 7.45 1.45
CA ASP A 122 9.14 8.89 1.34
C ASP A 122 9.01 9.55 2.73
N LYS A 123 9.86 10.54 2.99
CA LYS A 123 9.87 11.29 4.27
C LYS A 123 8.57 12.07 4.50
N ASN A 124 7.96 12.61 3.46
CA ASN A 124 6.77 13.44 3.60
C ASN A 124 5.53 12.57 3.86
N ILE A 125 5.46 11.38 3.25
CA ILE A 125 4.43 10.39 3.57
C ILE A 125 4.60 9.91 5.02
N ARG A 126 5.84 9.54 5.43
CA ARG A 126 6.11 9.09 6.82
C ARG A 126 5.66 10.08 7.89
N LYS A 127 5.81 11.38 7.64
CA LYS A 127 5.43 12.44 8.60
C LYS A 127 3.92 12.52 8.85
N ARG A 128 3.12 11.97 7.94
CA ARG A 128 1.65 11.95 8.02
C ARG A 128 1.11 10.68 8.67
N MET A 129 1.98 9.71 8.95
CA MET A 129 1.59 8.44 9.57
C MET A 129 1.74 8.51 11.08
N ASP A 130 0.66 8.25 11.80
CA ASP A 130 0.61 8.16 13.27
C ASP A 130 1.20 6.83 13.76
N ALA A 131 1.12 5.78 12.94
CA ALA A 131 1.81 4.52 13.16
C ALA A 131 2.33 3.94 11.84
N LYS A 132 3.53 3.36 11.88
CA LYS A 132 4.24 2.83 10.73
C LYS A 132 4.56 1.36 10.93
N VAL A 133 4.01 0.52 10.08
CA VAL A 133 4.14 -0.94 10.12
C VAL A 133 4.95 -1.41 8.93
N PHE A 134 5.93 -2.28 9.15
CA PHE A 134 6.69 -2.92 8.07
C PHE A 134 6.46 -4.43 8.08
N MET A 135 6.02 -4.96 6.94
CA MET A 135 5.82 -6.40 6.72
C MET A 135 7.14 -7.06 6.33
N ASP A 136 7.74 -7.76 7.28
CA ASP A 136 9.03 -8.43 7.13
C ASP A 136 8.86 -9.92 6.82
N THR A 137 8.36 -10.19 5.63
CA THR A 137 8.19 -11.55 5.09
C THR A 137 9.38 -11.89 4.20
N ASP A 138 9.92 -13.10 4.35
CA ASP A 138 11.04 -13.58 3.57
C ASP A 138 10.80 -13.48 2.07
N LEU A 139 11.84 -13.09 1.31
CA LEU A 139 11.70 -12.78 -0.11
C LEU A 139 11.35 -13.99 -0.98
N ASP A 140 11.76 -15.18 -0.61
CA ASP A 140 11.38 -16.43 -1.28
C ASP A 140 9.88 -16.70 -1.14
N ILE A 141 9.31 -16.48 0.05
CA ILE A 141 7.87 -16.57 0.30
C ILE A 141 7.11 -15.47 -0.48
N CYS A 142 7.65 -14.26 -0.52
CA CYS A 142 7.09 -13.17 -1.33
C CYS A 142 7.09 -13.54 -2.83
N LEU A 143 8.18 -14.11 -3.33
CA LEU A 143 8.29 -14.55 -4.73
C LEU A 143 7.28 -15.64 -5.07
N LEU A 144 7.15 -16.68 -4.23
CA LEU A 144 6.18 -17.75 -4.44
C LEU A 144 4.74 -17.23 -4.48
N ARG A 145 4.39 -16.34 -3.55
CA ARG A 145 3.05 -15.71 -3.52
C ARG A 145 2.82 -14.82 -4.74
N ARG A 146 3.85 -14.07 -5.17
CA ARG A 146 3.80 -13.22 -6.36
C ARG A 146 3.61 -14.06 -7.62
N LEU A 147 4.36 -15.16 -7.79
CA LEU A 147 4.21 -16.08 -8.91
C LEU A 147 2.78 -16.58 -9.01
N LYS A 148 2.23 -17.11 -7.89
CA LYS A 148 0.86 -17.60 -7.86
C LYS A 148 -0.14 -16.53 -8.28
N ARG A 149 -0.13 -15.36 -7.63
CA ARG A 149 -1.02 -14.25 -7.92
C ARG A 149 -0.92 -13.77 -9.37
N ASP A 150 0.30 -13.52 -9.85
CA ASP A 150 0.50 -12.91 -11.16
C ASP A 150 0.13 -13.88 -12.30
N ILE A 151 0.25 -15.20 -12.09
CA ILE A 151 -0.22 -16.22 -13.04
C ILE A 151 -1.76 -16.34 -12.97
N GLU A 152 -2.34 -16.53 -11.79
CA GLU A 152 -3.76 -16.85 -11.63
C GLU A 152 -4.67 -15.63 -11.88
N GLU A 153 -4.25 -14.43 -11.43
CA GLU A 153 -5.10 -13.23 -11.42
C GLU A 153 -4.76 -12.24 -12.55
N ARG A 154 -3.50 -12.25 -13.03
CA ARG A 154 -3.00 -11.26 -14.01
C ARG A 154 -2.65 -11.89 -15.36
N GLY A 155 -2.79 -13.22 -15.52
CA GLY A 155 -2.56 -13.93 -16.77
C GLY A 155 -1.11 -13.91 -17.26
N ARG A 156 -0.13 -13.73 -16.36
CA ARG A 156 1.30 -13.67 -16.70
C ARG A 156 1.91 -15.05 -16.79
N THR A 157 3.02 -15.19 -17.54
CA THR A 157 3.82 -16.41 -17.57
C THR A 157 4.82 -16.45 -16.42
N VAL A 158 5.22 -17.66 -16.01
CA VAL A 158 6.27 -17.87 -14.98
C VAL A 158 7.54 -17.12 -15.35
N ASP A 159 8.00 -17.27 -16.60
CA ASP A 159 9.24 -16.66 -17.08
C ASP A 159 9.17 -15.13 -17.00
N SER A 160 8.02 -14.51 -17.39
CA SER A 160 7.87 -13.07 -17.34
C SER A 160 7.90 -12.52 -15.91
N VAL A 161 7.34 -13.26 -14.94
CA VAL A 161 7.38 -12.88 -13.52
C VAL A 161 8.79 -12.99 -12.95
N ILE A 162 9.51 -14.08 -13.28
CA ILE A 162 10.89 -14.31 -12.83
C ILE A 162 11.83 -13.25 -13.42
N GLU A 163 11.70 -12.94 -14.71
CA GLU A 163 12.51 -11.93 -15.35
C GLU A 163 12.30 -10.54 -14.72
N GLN A 164 11.05 -10.12 -14.53
CA GLN A 164 10.74 -8.86 -13.85
C GLN A 164 11.28 -8.84 -12.42
N TYR A 165 11.14 -9.96 -11.68
CA TYR A 165 11.65 -10.05 -10.32
C TYR A 165 13.16 -9.80 -10.26
N LYS A 166 13.93 -10.40 -11.20
CA LYS A 166 15.39 -10.21 -11.28
C LYS A 166 15.76 -8.81 -11.76
N ARG A 167 15.04 -8.28 -12.73
CA ARG A 167 15.35 -7.00 -13.39
C ARG A 167 15.00 -5.79 -12.53
N THR A 168 13.83 -5.78 -11.88
CA THR A 168 13.31 -4.61 -11.16
C THR A 168 12.94 -4.89 -9.71
N VAL A 169 12.08 -5.88 -9.43
CA VAL A 169 11.46 -6.04 -8.10
C VAL A 169 12.51 -6.24 -7.01
N ARG A 170 13.41 -7.20 -7.17
CA ARG A 170 14.45 -7.49 -6.17
C ARG A 170 15.47 -6.35 -6.02
N PRO A 171 16.03 -5.77 -7.09
CA PRO A 171 16.91 -4.60 -6.98
C PRO A 171 16.24 -3.43 -6.25
N MET A 172 15.02 -3.06 -6.63
CA MET A 172 14.29 -1.94 -6.00
C MET A 172 13.91 -2.23 -4.55
N PHE A 173 13.59 -3.50 -4.24
CA PHE A 173 13.40 -3.89 -2.85
C PHE A 173 14.66 -3.62 -2.01
N MET A 174 15.83 -4.06 -2.47
CA MET A 174 17.10 -3.88 -1.75
C MET A 174 17.50 -2.40 -1.64
N GLU A 175 17.18 -1.60 -2.65
CA GLU A 175 17.58 -0.19 -2.72
C GLU A 175 16.66 0.72 -1.92
N PHE A 176 15.34 0.51 -1.99
CA PHE A 176 14.34 1.44 -1.44
C PHE A 176 13.48 0.84 -0.31
N VAL A 177 12.98 -0.39 -0.50
CA VAL A 177 12.00 -0.96 0.43
C VAL A 177 12.67 -1.47 1.70
N GLN A 178 13.69 -2.31 1.57
CA GLN A 178 14.41 -2.88 2.71
C GLN A 178 15.03 -1.82 3.64
N PRO A 179 15.70 -0.76 3.15
CA PRO A 179 16.24 0.28 4.01
C PRO A 179 15.15 1.06 4.75
N SER A 180 13.94 1.17 4.18
CA SER A 180 12.83 1.91 4.80
C SER A 180 12.29 1.24 6.08
N LYS A 181 12.59 -0.04 6.29
CA LYS A 181 12.26 -0.80 7.50
C LYS A 181 12.72 -0.10 8.79
N GLN A 182 13.85 0.62 8.77
CA GLN A 182 14.36 1.38 9.91
C GLN A 182 13.40 2.46 10.43
N TYR A 183 12.45 2.89 9.62
CA TYR A 183 11.47 3.93 9.97
C TYR A 183 10.16 3.36 10.52
N ALA A 184 10.02 2.03 10.60
CA ALA A 184 8.82 1.39 11.12
C ALA A 184 8.79 1.44 12.66
N ASP A 185 7.61 1.68 13.21
CA ASP A 185 7.36 1.56 14.65
C ASP A 185 7.12 0.10 15.05
N ILE A 186 6.58 -0.71 14.09
CA ILE A 186 6.27 -2.13 14.29
C ILE A 186 6.75 -2.94 13.08
N ILE A 187 7.48 -4.03 13.34
CA ILE A 187 7.91 -5.00 12.32
C ILE A 187 7.08 -6.27 12.47
N VAL A 188 6.42 -6.68 11.40
CA VAL A 188 5.51 -7.83 11.36
C VAL A 188 6.14 -8.99 10.61
N PRO A 189 6.63 -10.04 11.29
CA PRO A 189 7.11 -11.24 10.64
C PRO A 189 5.96 -12.16 10.17
N ARG A 190 6.26 -13.10 9.28
CA ARG A 190 5.39 -14.20 8.85
C ARG A 190 4.13 -13.81 8.07
N GLY A 191 4.02 -12.55 7.60
CA GLY A 191 2.94 -12.13 6.71
C GLY A 191 1.63 -11.74 7.43
N GLY A 192 0.62 -11.41 6.61
CA GLY A 192 -0.61 -10.73 7.05
C GLY A 192 -1.64 -11.53 7.86
N LYS A 193 -1.36 -12.82 8.15
CA LYS A 193 -2.23 -13.68 8.98
C LYS A 193 -1.77 -13.78 10.45
N ASN A 194 -0.79 -12.98 10.86
CA ASN A 194 -0.28 -13.00 12.22
C ASN A 194 -1.33 -12.45 13.21
N ARG A 195 -2.07 -13.36 13.84
CA ARG A 195 -3.20 -13.01 14.70
C ARG A 195 -2.82 -12.13 15.88
N VAL A 196 -1.67 -12.39 16.50
CA VAL A 196 -1.17 -11.60 17.64
C VAL A 196 -0.94 -10.14 17.22
N VAL A 197 -0.32 -9.93 16.06
CA VAL A 197 -0.07 -8.57 15.54
C VAL A 197 -1.38 -7.86 15.18
N ILE A 198 -2.34 -8.57 14.57
CA ILE A 198 -3.65 -8.01 14.26
C ILE A 198 -4.32 -7.49 15.54
N GLU A 199 -4.37 -8.29 16.60
CA GLU A 199 -4.96 -7.88 17.89
C GLU A 199 -4.22 -6.69 18.53
N MET A 200 -2.89 -6.71 18.49
CA MET A 200 -2.08 -5.59 19.01
C MET A 200 -2.35 -4.29 18.24
N LEU A 201 -2.40 -4.35 16.92
CA LEU A 201 -2.68 -3.18 16.09
C LEU A 201 -4.10 -2.66 16.32
N LYS A 202 -5.10 -3.54 16.39
CA LYS A 202 -6.47 -3.16 16.72
C LYS A 202 -6.58 -2.49 18.08
N ALA A 203 -5.94 -3.06 19.11
CA ALA A 203 -5.92 -2.47 20.45
C ALA A 203 -5.28 -1.07 20.44
N ARG A 204 -4.15 -0.92 19.73
CA ARG A 204 -3.49 0.38 19.60
C ARG A 204 -4.35 1.40 18.86
N ILE A 205 -4.99 1.01 17.76
CA ILE A 205 -5.89 1.89 17.01
C ILE A 205 -7.05 2.38 17.90
N LYS A 206 -7.69 1.47 18.64
CA LYS A 206 -8.76 1.84 19.58
C LYS A 206 -8.29 2.82 20.64
N GLN A 207 -7.12 2.59 21.24
CA GLN A 207 -6.52 3.52 22.21
C GLN A 207 -6.27 4.91 21.62
N MET A 208 -5.94 5.01 20.33
CA MET A 208 -5.71 6.29 19.65
C MET A 208 -7.01 7.04 19.33
N LEU A 209 -8.15 6.35 19.35
CA LEU A 209 -9.48 6.93 19.13
C LEU A 209 -10.13 7.46 20.42
N GLU A 210 -9.64 7.07 21.58
CA GLU A 210 -10.05 7.56 22.92
C GLU A 210 -9.45 8.93 23.21
#